data_63493eec648feeeb135098a11a766c03
#
_entry.id   63493eec648feeeb135098a11a766c03
#
_cell.length_a   1.000
_cell.length_b   1.000
_cell.length_c   1.000
_cell.angle_alpha   90.00
_cell.angle_beta   90.00
_cell.angle_gamma   90.00
#
_symmetry.space_group_name_H-M   'P 1'
#
loop_
_entity.id
_entity.type
_entity.pdbx_description
1 polymer ?
#
loop_
_entity_poly.entity_id
_entity_poly.type
_entity_poly.pdbx_seq_one_letter_code
_entity_poly.pdbx_strand_id
1 'polypeptide(L)'
;MSHGQDTVHTARTQDSIRIAAARRDSLTLLARADSLQQARDSMARVALQRQTDSVALRHTIDSVSKLRFHTLLENNSIAYPSGDKVNAVETARKRQHHNFDFALFIILLAIPAVFRLINPSYFRNIFIAYRNPNLSARQLREQLSQNSLGNLVMNAYACLVLGAFGFLLLEKYQLDFGKYLRNEWLLLLILSLTVGSAFIIKAVFLKLLGWIFRIEETLDTYAFNIFLLHKVAAFVLLPVMAVMTFGGSKWIQPMSLLGVIVLLLFLVQRYIRSINSFNSLLNFSKFHFFLYLCASEIMPLLIFVKAISKFIMR
;
A
#
# COMPACT_ATOMS: atom_id res chain seq x y z
N MET A 1 -37.96 -95.63 5.33
CA MET A 1 -36.80 -94.80 4.95
C MET A 1 -37.17 -93.90 3.75
N SER A 2 -37.97 -92.84 3.93
CA SER A 2 -38.41 -92.00 2.80
C SER A 2 -38.65 -90.51 3.21
N HIS A 3 -38.09 -90.02 4.30
CA HIS A 3 -38.28 -88.65 4.74
C HIS A 3 -37.01 -87.72 4.62
N GLY A 4 -35.91 -88.23 4.14
CA GLY A 4 -34.65 -87.48 4.11
C GLY A 4 -34.29 -86.89 2.75
N GLN A 5 -34.94 -87.25 1.66
CA GLN A 5 -34.60 -86.78 0.31
C GLN A 5 -35.38 -85.48 -0.11
N ASP A 6 -36.57 -85.22 0.41
CA ASP A 6 -37.36 -84.04 0.04
C ASP A 6 -36.89 -82.74 0.69
N THR A 7 -36.27 -82.80 1.85
CA THR A 7 -35.75 -81.62 2.55
C THR A 7 -34.45 -81.07 1.91
N VAL A 8 -33.64 -81.93 1.30
CA VAL A 8 -32.38 -81.53 0.63
C VAL A 8 -32.67 -80.83 -0.75
N HIS A 9 -33.74 -81.36 -1.42
CA HIS A 9 -34.14 -80.78 -2.72
C HIS A 9 -34.77 -79.41 -2.58
N THR A 10 -35.56 -79.17 -1.52
CA THR A 10 -36.20 -77.85 -1.24
C THR A 10 -35.16 -76.80 -0.79
N ALA A 11 -34.16 -77.21 0.01
CA ALA A 11 -33.09 -76.27 0.42
C ALA A 11 -32.23 -75.83 -0.77
N ARG A 12 -31.91 -76.76 -1.68
CA ARG A 12 -31.08 -76.43 -2.87
C ARG A 12 -31.83 -75.53 -3.90
N THR A 13 -33.15 -75.67 -4.03
CA THR A 13 -33.99 -74.81 -4.85
C THR A 13 -34.14 -73.40 -4.20
N GLN A 14 -34.25 -73.30 -2.89
CA GLN A 14 -34.33 -72.02 -2.21
C GLN A 14 -33.01 -71.21 -2.29
N ASP A 15 -31.85 -71.89 -2.19
CA ASP A 15 -30.56 -71.23 -2.37
C ASP A 15 -30.31 -70.77 -3.81
N SER A 16 -30.74 -71.56 -4.81
CA SER A 16 -30.62 -71.16 -6.19
C SER A 16 -31.53 -69.92 -6.51
N ILE A 17 -32.71 -69.84 -5.92
CA ILE A 17 -33.62 -68.70 -6.04
C ILE A 17 -33.02 -67.44 -5.35
N ARG A 18 -32.42 -67.58 -4.15
CA ARG A 18 -31.73 -66.44 -3.45
C ARG A 18 -30.53 -65.92 -4.24
N ILE A 19 -29.71 -66.83 -4.80
CA ILE A 19 -28.55 -66.44 -5.64
C ILE A 19 -29.03 -65.76 -6.91
N ALA A 20 -30.11 -66.20 -7.55
CA ALA A 20 -30.69 -65.57 -8.73
C ALA A 20 -31.29 -64.19 -8.40
N ALA A 21 -31.93 -64.01 -7.23
CA ALA A 21 -32.43 -62.71 -6.77
C ALA A 21 -31.28 -61.74 -6.47
N ALA A 22 -30.25 -62.16 -5.74
CA ALA A 22 -29.08 -61.33 -5.45
C ALA A 22 -28.33 -60.90 -6.74
N ARG A 23 -28.28 -61.79 -7.74
CA ARG A 23 -27.70 -61.46 -9.05
C ARG A 23 -28.55 -60.47 -9.86
N ARG A 24 -29.86 -60.52 -9.76
CA ARG A 24 -30.76 -59.50 -10.35
C ARG A 24 -30.60 -58.18 -9.67
N ASP A 25 -30.52 -58.12 -8.35
CA ASP A 25 -30.35 -56.88 -7.59
C ASP A 25 -28.98 -56.23 -7.91
N SER A 26 -27.90 -57.01 -8.02
CA SER A 26 -26.60 -56.47 -8.43
C SER A 26 -26.61 -55.93 -9.85
N LEU A 27 -27.28 -56.59 -10.80
CA LEU A 27 -27.43 -56.11 -12.18
C LEU A 27 -28.25 -54.81 -12.27
N THR A 28 -29.32 -54.70 -11.47
CA THR A 28 -30.12 -53.46 -11.42
C THR A 28 -29.37 -52.30 -10.79
N LEU A 29 -28.51 -52.57 -9.78
CA LEU A 29 -27.64 -51.53 -9.20
C LEU A 29 -26.57 -51.10 -10.18
N LEU A 30 -25.95 -51.97 -10.94
CA LEU A 30 -24.99 -51.65 -12.00
C LEU A 30 -25.65 -50.82 -13.10
N ALA A 31 -26.83 -51.22 -13.58
CA ALA A 31 -27.58 -50.48 -14.59
C ALA A 31 -27.98 -49.04 -14.10
N ARG A 32 -28.32 -48.92 -12.82
CA ARG A 32 -28.56 -47.59 -12.20
C ARG A 32 -27.28 -46.75 -12.10
N ALA A 33 -26.15 -47.38 -11.73
CA ALA A 33 -24.86 -46.67 -11.68
C ALA A 33 -24.46 -46.15 -13.06
N ASP A 34 -24.58 -46.98 -14.11
CA ASP A 34 -24.27 -46.58 -15.48
C ASP A 34 -25.19 -45.46 -15.97
N SER A 35 -26.50 -45.52 -15.68
CA SER A 35 -27.43 -44.44 -16.05
C SER A 35 -27.13 -43.13 -15.32
N LEU A 36 -26.72 -43.17 -14.06
CA LEU A 36 -26.30 -42.01 -13.30
C LEU A 36 -24.98 -41.41 -13.83
N GLN A 37 -24.06 -42.28 -14.25
CA GLN A 37 -22.79 -41.85 -14.84
C GLN A 37 -23.03 -41.16 -16.22
N GLN A 38 -23.88 -41.75 -17.06
CA GLN A 38 -24.29 -41.12 -18.34
C GLN A 38 -25.00 -39.77 -18.13
N ALA A 39 -25.86 -39.68 -17.10
CA ALA A 39 -26.51 -38.41 -16.77
C ALA A 39 -25.50 -37.35 -16.32
N ARG A 40 -24.50 -37.70 -15.51
CA ARG A 40 -23.41 -36.80 -15.09
C ARG A 40 -22.56 -36.35 -16.26
N ASP A 41 -22.19 -37.24 -17.16
CA ASP A 41 -21.38 -36.94 -18.33
C ASP A 41 -22.14 -36.03 -19.31
N SER A 42 -23.45 -36.24 -19.49
CA SER A 42 -24.29 -35.38 -20.31
C SER A 42 -24.42 -33.98 -19.71
N MET A 43 -24.61 -33.85 -18.39
CA MET A 43 -24.64 -32.55 -17.70
C MET A 43 -23.28 -31.82 -17.80
N ALA A 44 -22.17 -32.53 -17.65
CA ALA A 44 -20.83 -31.96 -17.79
C ALA A 44 -20.59 -31.43 -19.19
N ARG A 45 -21.02 -32.17 -20.24
CA ARG A 45 -20.93 -31.71 -21.63
C ARG A 45 -21.77 -30.44 -21.87
N VAL A 46 -23.00 -30.40 -21.37
CA VAL A 46 -23.88 -29.22 -21.48
C VAL A 46 -23.31 -28.01 -20.75
N ALA A 47 -22.71 -28.22 -19.56
CA ALA A 47 -22.07 -27.16 -18.80
C ALA A 47 -20.83 -26.60 -19.56
N LEU A 48 -20.00 -27.46 -20.10
CA LEU A 48 -18.84 -27.08 -20.91
C LEU A 48 -19.27 -26.31 -22.16
N GLN A 49 -20.33 -26.76 -22.83
CA GLN A 49 -20.85 -26.10 -24.03
C GLN A 49 -21.40 -24.69 -23.73
N ARG A 50 -22.14 -24.54 -22.62
CA ARG A 50 -22.58 -23.22 -22.15
C ARG A 50 -21.41 -22.28 -21.85
N GLN A 51 -20.32 -22.80 -21.32
CA GLN A 51 -19.13 -22.01 -21.03
C GLN A 51 -18.42 -21.56 -22.31
N THR A 52 -18.28 -22.44 -23.29
CA THR A 52 -17.70 -22.10 -24.61
C THR A 52 -18.59 -21.10 -25.37
N ASP A 53 -19.92 -21.29 -25.37
CA ASP A 53 -20.84 -20.36 -25.99
C ASP A 53 -20.83 -18.98 -25.35
N SER A 54 -20.69 -18.90 -24.03
CA SER A 54 -20.58 -17.62 -23.33
C SER A 54 -19.29 -16.87 -23.63
N VAL A 55 -18.18 -17.59 -23.84
CA VAL A 55 -16.90 -17.00 -24.25
C VAL A 55 -16.97 -16.51 -25.69
N ALA A 56 -17.54 -17.32 -26.60
CA ALA A 56 -17.76 -16.94 -27.98
C ALA A 56 -18.66 -15.71 -28.09
N LEU A 57 -19.74 -15.65 -27.32
CA LEU A 57 -20.65 -14.49 -27.29
C LEU A 57 -19.94 -13.21 -26.80
N ARG A 58 -19.07 -13.30 -25.80
CA ARG A 58 -18.27 -12.15 -25.34
C ARG A 58 -17.32 -11.66 -26.44
N HIS A 59 -16.64 -12.57 -27.15
CA HIS A 59 -15.78 -12.21 -28.26
C HIS A 59 -16.54 -11.53 -29.41
N THR A 60 -17.75 -11.98 -29.71
CA THR A 60 -18.59 -11.35 -30.76
C THR A 60 -19.09 -9.97 -30.33
N ILE A 61 -19.50 -9.79 -29.05
CA ILE A 61 -19.91 -8.50 -28.51
C ILE A 61 -18.75 -7.49 -28.51
N ASP A 62 -17.55 -7.92 -28.15
CA ASP A 62 -16.36 -7.06 -28.17
C ASP A 62 -15.96 -6.65 -29.59
N SER A 63 -16.06 -7.56 -30.56
CA SER A 63 -15.77 -7.25 -31.95
C SER A 63 -16.83 -6.35 -32.61
N VAL A 64 -18.12 -6.56 -32.31
CA VAL A 64 -19.21 -5.70 -32.78
C VAL A 64 -19.16 -4.31 -32.14
N SER A 65 -18.82 -4.21 -30.86
CA SER A 65 -18.68 -2.91 -30.18
C SER A 65 -17.50 -2.10 -30.75
N LYS A 66 -16.38 -2.76 -31.05
CA LYS A 66 -15.23 -2.12 -31.73
C LYS A 66 -15.56 -1.63 -33.12
N LEU A 67 -16.27 -2.44 -33.93
CA LEU A 67 -16.72 -2.06 -35.27
C LEU A 67 -17.69 -0.87 -35.19
N ARG A 68 -18.64 -0.90 -34.27
CA ARG A 68 -19.61 0.19 -34.11
C ARG A 68 -18.96 1.48 -33.62
N PHE A 69 -17.95 1.38 -32.77
CA PHE A 69 -17.16 2.51 -32.34
C PHE A 69 -16.35 3.11 -33.49
N HIS A 70 -15.70 2.28 -34.32
CA HIS A 70 -14.98 2.73 -35.51
C HIS A 70 -15.90 3.43 -36.55
N THR A 71 -17.07 2.86 -36.81
CA THR A 71 -18.03 3.49 -37.75
C THR A 71 -18.61 4.81 -37.19
N LEU A 72 -18.78 4.93 -35.88
CA LEU A 72 -19.21 6.20 -35.27
C LEU A 72 -18.11 7.27 -35.29
N LEU A 73 -16.85 6.87 -35.21
CA LEU A 73 -15.71 7.78 -35.33
C LEU A 73 -15.50 8.22 -36.79
N GLU A 74 -15.62 7.34 -37.75
CA GLU A 74 -15.49 7.67 -39.17
C GLU A 74 -16.60 8.61 -39.68
N ASN A 75 -17.81 8.48 -39.15
CA ASN A 75 -18.94 9.34 -39.54
C ASN A 75 -18.97 10.70 -38.80
N ASN A 76 -18.09 10.94 -37.83
CA ASN A 76 -18.07 12.17 -37.06
C ASN A 76 -16.91 13.07 -37.53
N SER A 77 -17.18 13.94 -38.50
CA SER A 77 -16.21 14.91 -39.06
C SER A 77 -15.60 15.87 -38.02
N ILE A 78 -16.15 15.92 -36.81
CA ILE A 78 -15.63 16.68 -35.70
C ILE A 78 -14.51 15.93 -34.93
N ALA A 79 -14.50 14.59 -35.00
CA ALA A 79 -13.51 13.75 -34.31
C ALA A 79 -12.20 13.58 -35.11
N TYR A 80 -12.22 13.82 -36.43
CA TYR A 80 -11.04 13.81 -37.29
C TYR A 80 -10.95 15.10 -38.10
N PRO A 81 -10.30 16.15 -37.61
CA PRO A 81 -9.80 17.18 -38.53
C PRO A 81 -8.78 16.49 -39.43
N SER A 82 -8.97 16.64 -40.75
CA SER A 82 -8.15 16.06 -41.83
C SER A 82 -6.69 16.49 -41.68
N GLY A 83 -5.91 15.69 -41.02
CA GLY A 83 -4.49 15.89 -40.82
C GLY A 83 -3.93 14.80 -39.91
N ASP A 84 -3.09 13.97 -40.53
CA ASP A 84 -2.31 12.87 -39.94
C ASP A 84 -3.10 11.90 -39.03
N LYS A 85 -3.17 10.65 -39.49
CA LYS A 85 -3.63 9.52 -38.67
C LYS A 85 -2.74 9.44 -37.42
N VAL A 86 -3.14 10.15 -36.37
CA VAL A 86 -2.63 9.86 -35.05
C VAL A 86 -3.07 8.43 -34.76
N ASN A 87 -2.15 7.49 -34.87
CA ASN A 87 -2.31 6.18 -34.29
C ASN A 87 -2.43 6.38 -32.77
N ALA A 88 -3.63 6.70 -32.32
CA ALA A 88 -3.99 6.55 -30.92
C ALA A 88 -3.92 5.05 -30.65
N VAL A 89 -2.73 4.57 -30.32
CA VAL A 89 -2.57 3.28 -29.68
C VAL A 89 -3.42 3.41 -28.42
N GLU A 90 -4.62 2.87 -28.47
CA GLU A 90 -5.43 2.61 -27.27
C GLU A 90 -4.59 1.66 -26.41
N THR A 91 -3.69 2.22 -25.64
CA THR A 91 -3.13 1.49 -24.53
C THR A 91 -4.32 1.17 -23.64
N ALA A 92 -4.77 -0.08 -23.70
CA ALA A 92 -5.79 -0.61 -22.82
C ALA A 92 -5.42 -0.15 -21.41
N ARG A 93 -6.23 0.76 -20.85
CA ARG A 93 -6.00 1.30 -19.51
C ARG A 93 -5.96 0.09 -18.58
N LYS A 94 -4.76 -0.35 -18.26
CA LYS A 94 -4.54 -1.48 -17.36
C LYS A 94 -5.30 -1.10 -16.10
N ARG A 95 -6.37 -1.83 -15.82
CA ARG A 95 -7.23 -1.61 -14.66
C ARG A 95 -6.34 -1.93 -13.46
N GLN A 96 -5.58 -0.94 -13.01
CA GLN A 96 -4.82 -1.05 -11.78
C GLN A 96 -5.86 -1.27 -10.68
N HIS A 97 -5.68 -2.32 -9.92
CA HIS A 97 -6.49 -2.59 -8.74
C HIS A 97 -6.19 -1.48 -7.73
N HIS A 98 -6.96 -0.39 -7.77
CA HIS A 98 -6.88 0.72 -6.80
C HIS A 98 -7.33 0.31 -5.39
N ASN A 99 -7.57 -1.00 -5.16
CA ASN A 99 -7.98 -1.50 -3.84
C ASN A 99 -6.90 -1.27 -2.79
N PHE A 100 -5.62 -1.42 -3.16
CA PHE A 100 -4.50 -1.14 -2.26
C PHE A 100 -4.41 0.35 -1.92
N ASP A 101 -4.43 1.22 -2.92
CA ASP A 101 -4.35 2.68 -2.75
C ASP A 101 -5.49 3.18 -1.86
N PHE A 102 -6.70 2.68 -2.09
CA PHE A 102 -7.88 3.04 -1.31
C PHE A 102 -7.76 2.57 0.14
N ALA A 103 -7.36 1.32 0.37
CA ALA A 103 -7.15 0.77 1.71
C ALA A 103 -6.05 1.52 2.45
N LEU A 104 -4.92 1.81 1.77
CA LEU A 104 -3.83 2.61 2.32
C LEU A 104 -4.32 3.99 2.76
N PHE A 105 -5.12 4.65 1.93
CA PHE A 105 -5.63 5.99 2.23
C PHE A 105 -6.59 6.00 3.42
N ILE A 106 -7.48 5.00 3.52
CA ILE A 106 -8.36 4.82 4.67
C ILE A 106 -7.53 4.66 5.96
N ILE A 107 -6.50 3.83 5.94
CA ILE A 107 -5.63 3.62 7.10
C ILE A 107 -4.92 4.92 7.48
N LEU A 108 -4.37 5.65 6.50
CA LEU A 108 -3.68 6.93 6.73
C LEU A 108 -4.59 8.01 7.32
N LEU A 109 -5.88 8.01 6.98
CA LEU A 109 -6.86 8.94 7.54
C LEU A 109 -7.42 8.45 8.89
N ALA A 110 -7.61 7.15 9.06
CA ALA A 110 -8.18 6.58 10.27
C ALA A 110 -7.27 6.77 11.48
N ILE A 111 -5.96 6.58 11.33
CA ILE A 111 -4.99 6.71 12.45
C ILE A 111 -5.08 8.08 13.12
N PRO A 112 -4.92 9.22 12.43
CA PRO A 112 -5.02 10.54 13.07
C PRO A 112 -6.45 10.87 13.53
N ALA A 113 -7.49 10.37 12.86
CA ALA A 113 -8.87 10.57 13.28
C ALA A 113 -9.14 9.89 14.64
N VAL A 114 -8.78 8.63 14.77
CA VAL A 114 -8.90 7.87 16.03
C VAL A 114 -8.04 8.50 17.12
N PHE A 115 -6.80 8.86 16.77
CA PHE A 115 -5.90 9.50 17.74
C PHE A 115 -6.43 10.84 18.25
N ARG A 116 -7.05 11.65 17.38
CA ARG A 116 -7.72 12.91 17.75
C ARG A 116 -8.88 12.68 18.72
N LEU A 117 -9.62 11.58 18.58
CA LEU A 117 -10.72 11.24 19.51
C LEU A 117 -10.19 10.84 20.88
N ILE A 118 -9.09 10.08 20.95
CA ILE A 118 -8.51 9.59 22.19
C ILE A 118 -7.74 10.72 22.92
N ASN A 119 -6.98 11.53 22.20
CA ASN A 119 -6.08 12.56 22.75
C ASN A 119 -6.25 13.93 22.05
N PRO A 120 -7.40 14.61 22.20
CA PRO A 120 -7.67 15.88 21.51
C PRO A 120 -6.70 16.99 21.90
N SER A 121 -6.27 17.02 23.17
CA SER A 121 -5.33 18.00 23.69
C SER A 121 -3.94 17.87 23.06
N TYR A 122 -3.44 16.64 22.93
CA TYR A 122 -2.16 16.37 22.28
C TYR A 122 -2.17 16.82 20.80
N PHE A 123 -3.24 16.47 20.08
CA PHE A 123 -3.41 16.84 18.68
C PHE A 123 -3.40 18.37 18.48
N ARG A 124 -4.14 19.09 19.32
CA ARG A 124 -4.16 20.56 19.31
C ARG A 124 -2.78 21.16 19.63
N ASN A 125 -2.10 20.61 20.61
CA ASN A 125 -0.79 21.10 21.06
C ASN A 125 0.30 20.95 20.00
N ILE A 126 0.24 19.94 19.11
CA ILE A 126 1.15 19.81 17.97
C ILE A 126 1.06 21.05 17.07
N PHE A 127 -0.14 21.50 16.70
CA PHE A 127 -0.32 22.65 15.81
C PHE A 127 0.00 23.97 16.50
N ILE A 128 -0.30 24.09 17.79
CA ILE A 128 0.09 25.28 18.59
C ILE A 128 1.61 25.38 18.68
N ALA A 129 2.30 24.29 18.99
CA ALA A 129 3.76 24.22 19.05
C ALA A 129 4.42 24.55 17.69
N TYR A 130 3.78 24.10 16.59
CA TYR A 130 4.24 24.42 15.25
C TYR A 130 4.11 25.92 14.93
N ARG A 131 2.97 26.53 15.29
CA ARG A 131 2.69 27.93 14.96
C ARG A 131 3.50 28.92 15.81
N ASN A 132 3.78 28.60 17.07
CA ASN A 132 4.46 29.47 18.02
C ASN A 132 5.77 28.85 18.51
N PRO A 133 6.88 29.00 17.76
CA PRO A 133 8.16 28.38 18.14
C PRO A 133 8.80 29.05 19.37
N ASN A 134 8.43 30.31 19.69
CA ASN A 134 9.05 31.10 20.77
C ASN A 134 8.27 31.04 22.10
N LEU A 135 6.97 30.73 22.05
CA LEU A 135 6.15 30.67 23.25
C LEU A 135 6.24 29.28 23.86
N SER A 136 6.99 29.16 24.94
CA SER A 136 6.96 28.00 25.84
C SER A 136 7.35 26.66 25.18
N ALA A 137 8.36 26.66 24.32
CA ALA A 137 8.90 25.41 23.79
C ALA A 137 9.18 24.41 24.94
N ARG A 138 9.53 24.89 26.09
CA ARG A 138 9.79 24.11 27.29
C ARG A 138 8.51 23.53 27.90
N GLN A 139 7.47 24.34 28.15
CA GLN A 139 6.20 23.85 28.75
C GLN A 139 5.42 22.93 27.77
N LEU A 140 5.36 23.32 26.49
CA LEU A 140 4.70 22.46 25.49
C LEU A 140 5.48 21.17 25.24
N ARG A 141 6.81 21.23 25.29
CA ARG A 141 7.67 20.06 25.20
C ARG A 141 7.42 19.13 26.38
N GLU A 142 7.36 19.65 27.62
CA GLU A 142 7.06 18.86 28.80
C GLU A 142 5.68 18.21 28.72
N GLN A 143 4.65 18.94 28.31
CA GLN A 143 3.31 18.38 28.10
C GLN A 143 3.25 17.32 27.00
N LEU A 144 3.95 17.51 25.86
CA LEU A 144 4.01 16.55 24.78
C LEU A 144 4.90 15.35 25.13
N SER A 145 5.94 15.52 25.96
CA SER A 145 6.82 14.44 26.40
C SER A 145 6.18 13.58 27.50
N GLN A 146 5.32 14.15 28.35
CA GLN A 146 4.55 13.40 29.35
C GLN A 146 3.63 12.36 28.70
N ASN A 147 3.12 12.62 27.50
CA ASN A 147 2.34 11.64 26.73
C ASN A 147 3.26 10.85 25.79
N SER A 148 4.10 9.97 26.36
CA SER A 148 5.11 9.22 25.60
C SER A 148 4.47 8.30 24.54
N LEU A 149 3.35 7.66 24.85
CA LEU A 149 2.60 6.82 23.90
C LEU A 149 2.06 7.64 22.74
N GLY A 150 1.47 8.81 22.99
CA GLY A 150 0.99 9.70 21.96
C GLY A 150 2.10 10.17 21.03
N ASN A 151 3.26 10.49 21.60
CA ASN A 151 4.44 10.89 20.85
C ASN A 151 4.97 9.77 19.95
N LEU A 152 5.02 8.52 20.46
CA LEU A 152 5.44 7.35 19.72
C LEU A 152 4.50 7.07 18.52
N VAL A 153 3.18 7.03 18.77
CA VAL A 153 2.16 6.77 17.76
C VAL A 153 2.23 7.81 16.64
N MET A 154 2.35 9.09 16.99
CA MET A 154 2.41 10.16 16.00
C MET A 154 3.74 10.21 15.24
N ASN A 155 4.84 9.77 15.84
CA ASN A 155 6.11 9.59 15.12
C ASN A 155 6.04 8.41 14.14
N ALA A 156 5.48 7.27 14.58
CA ALA A 156 5.27 6.12 13.72
C ALA A 156 4.34 6.46 12.55
N TYR A 157 3.27 7.22 12.81
CA TYR A 157 2.39 7.75 11.77
C TYR A 157 3.13 8.63 10.76
N ALA A 158 3.99 9.55 11.21
CA ALA A 158 4.78 10.38 10.32
C ALA A 158 5.73 9.54 9.44
N CYS A 159 6.37 8.50 10.00
CA CYS A 159 7.20 7.57 9.24
C CYS A 159 6.38 6.81 8.18
N LEU A 160 5.17 6.39 8.54
CA LEU A 160 4.27 5.67 7.64
C LEU A 160 3.81 6.56 6.48
N VAL A 161 3.44 7.82 6.73
CA VAL A 161 3.05 8.78 5.68
C VAL A 161 4.21 9.11 4.75
N LEU A 162 5.41 9.35 5.30
CA LEU A 162 6.61 9.61 4.49
C LEU A 162 7.02 8.38 3.67
N GLY A 163 6.93 7.18 4.24
CA GLY A 163 7.13 5.93 3.54
C GLY A 163 6.11 5.70 2.43
N ALA A 164 4.83 6.00 2.69
CA ALA A 164 3.76 5.92 1.70
C ALA A 164 3.93 6.94 0.57
N PHE A 165 4.38 8.15 0.87
CA PHE A 165 4.71 9.13 -0.16
C PHE A 165 5.85 8.63 -1.05
N GLY A 166 6.92 8.08 -0.45
CA GLY A 166 8.01 7.44 -1.18
C GLY A 166 7.53 6.27 -2.05
N PHE A 167 6.64 5.42 -1.52
CA PHE A 167 6.01 4.33 -2.27
C PHE A 167 5.25 4.84 -3.50
N LEU A 168 4.39 5.86 -3.34
CA LEU A 168 3.65 6.46 -4.44
C LEU A 168 4.58 7.07 -5.51
N LEU A 169 5.68 7.70 -5.12
CA LEU A 169 6.68 8.18 -6.07
C LEU A 169 7.28 7.03 -6.88
N LEU A 170 7.73 5.95 -6.23
CA LEU A 170 8.30 4.79 -6.89
C LEU A 170 7.32 4.14 -7.87
N GLU A 171 6.07 3.98 -7.45
CA GLU A 171 5.00 3.40 -8.27
C GLU A 171 4.69 4.25 -9.50
N LYS A 172 4.49 5.57 -9.32
CA LYS A 172 4.08 6.47 -10.42
C LYS A 172 5.20 6.73 -11.43
N TYR A 173 6.45 6.71 -10.99
CA TYR A 173 7.62 6.84 -11.88
C TYR A 173 8.13 5.49 -12.40
N GLN A 174 7.41 4.38 -12.14
CA GLN A 174 7.73 3.03 -12.63
C GLN A 174 9.18 2.61 -12.35
N LEU A 175 9.73 3.05 -11.22
CA LEU A 175 11.05 2.61 -10.79
C LEU A 175 10.93 1.14 -10.36
N ASP A 176 11.54 0.24 -11.13
CA ASP A 176 11.40 -1.23 -11.10
C ASP A 176 11.92 -1.89 -9.81
N PHE A 177 11.46 -1.43 -8.65
CA PHE A 177 11.64 -2.16 -7.40
C PHE A 177 10.71 -3.38 -7.28
N GLY A 178 9.63 -3.41 -8.09
CA GLY A 178 8.62 -4.48 -8.11
C GLY A 178 9.15 -5.83 -8.59
N LYS A 179 10.32 -5.88 -9.23
CA LYS A 179 10.94 -7.14 -9.65
C LYS A 179 11.40 -8.00 -8.47
N TYR A 180 11.72 -7.36 -7.33
CA TYR A 180 12.20 -8.02 -6.11
C TYR A 180 11.14 -8.17 -5.02
N LEU A 181 10.10 -7.34 -5.02
CA LEU A 181 9.06 -7.30 -3.99
C LEU A 181 7.68 -7.30 -4.65
N ARG A 182 7.16 -8.50 -4.87
CA ARG A 182 5.83 -8.75 -5.46
C ARG A 182 4.66 -8.29 -4.59
N ASN A 183 4.91 -7.92 -3.34
CA ASN A 183 3.88 -7.54 -2.37
C ASN A 183 3.96 -6.04 -2.05
N GLU A 184 2.94 -5.27 -2.44
CA GLU A 184 2.83 -3.82 -2.24
C GLU A 184 2.88 -3.44 -0.75
N TRP A 185 2.23 -4.22 0.12
CA TRP A 185 2.27 -4.02 1.57
C TRP A 185 3.67 -4.18 2.16
N LEU A 186 4.42 -5.16 1.66
CA LEU A 186 5.79 -5.40 2.10
C LEU A 186 6.71 -4.24 1.71
N LEU A 187 6.57 -3.73 0.49
CA LEU A 187 7.34 -2.59 0.00
C LEU A 187 7.04 -1.33 0.82
N LEU A 188 5.76 -1.04 1.07
CA LEU A 188 5.34 0.05 1.94
C LEU A 188 5.95 -0.07 3.34
N LEU A 189 5.89 -1.27 3.93
CA LEU A 189 6.44 -1.54 5.26
C LEU A 189 7.96 -1.32 5.30
N ILE A 190 8.69 -1.80 4.29
CA ILE A 190 10.15 -1.60 4.17
C ILE A 190 10.48 -0.11 4.05
N LEU A 191 9.77 0.66 3.20
CA LEU A 191 10.01 2.09 3.08
C LEU A 191 9.73 2.82 4.40
N SER A 192 8.62 2.52 5.05
CA SER A 192 8.24 3.13 6.32
C SER A 192 9.24 2.80 7.42
N LEU A 193 9.73 1.56 7.47
CA LEU A 193 10.75 1.11 8.41
C LEU A 193 12.11 1.76 8.13
N THR A 194 12.46 1.95 6.86
CA THR A 194 13.68 2.66 6.45
C THR A 194 13.66 4.12 6.90
N VAL A 195 12.54 4.82 6.71
CA VAL A 195 12.36 6.18 7.22
C VAL A 195 12.43 6.18 8.76
N GLY A 196 11.75 5.25 9.43
CA GLY A 196 11.77 5.11 10.87
C GLY A 196 13.15 4.83 11.44
N SER A 197 13.91 3.94 10.83
CA SER A 197 15.30 3.64 11.25
C SER A 197 16.21 4.85 11.09
N ALA A 198 16.07 5.62 10.02
CA ALA A 198 16.83 6.87 9.85
C ALA A 198 16.53 7.88 10.96
N PHE A 199 15.26 8.00 11.39
CA PHE A 199 14.89 8.85 12.51
C PHE A 199 15.45 8.35 13.85
N ILE A 200 15.42 7.05 14.11
CA ILE A 200 15.96 6.45 15.33
C ILE A 200 17.47 6.67 15.38
N ILE A 201 18.20 6.37 14.30
CA ILE A 201 19.64 6.59 14.20
C ILE A 201 19.97 8.05 14.50
N LYS A 202 19.20 8.98 13.92
CA LYS A 202 19.39 10.41 14.16
C LYS A 202 19.11 10.80 15.62
N ALA A 203 18.06 10.27 16.23
CA ALA A 203 17.75 10.54 17.64
C ALA A 203 18.85 10.04 18.58
N VAL A 204 19.36 8.83 18.32
CA VAL A 204 20.48 8.26 19.08
C VAL A 204 21.75 9.11 18.92
N PHE A 205 22.06 9.51 17.69
CA PHE A 205 23.21 10.35 17.39
C PHE A 205 23.12 11.71 18.10
N LEU A 206 21.96 12.36 18.10
CA LEU A 206 21.75 13.63 18.81
C LEU A 206 21.91 13.47 20.32
N LYS A 207 21.41 12.38 20.91
CA LYS A 207 21.61 12.09 22.33
C LYS A 207 23.07 11.86 22.66
N LEU A 208 23.79 11.13 21.84
CA LEU A 208 25.22 10.89 22.00
C LEU A 208 26.02 12.20 21.96
N LEU A 209 25.73 13.08 21.00
CA LEU A 209 26.33 14.41 20.91
C LEU A 209 26.01 15.26 22.14
N GLY A 210 24.75 15.21 22.63
CA GLY A 210 24.32 15.91 23.83
C GLY A 210 25.17 15.53 25.08
N TRP A 211 25.36 14.24 25.23
CA TRP A 211 26.17 13.69 26.32
C TRP A 211 27.65 14.07 26.19
N ILE A 212 28.25 13.96 24.98
CA ILE A 212 29.66 14.30 24.76
C ILE A 212 29.94 15.78 25.02
N PHE A 213 29.09 16.67 24.50
CA PHE A 213 29.28 18.11 24.56
C PHE A 213 28.64 18.76 25.81
N ARG A 214 27.96 17.99 26.64
CA ARG A 214 27.20 18.45 27.82
C ARG A 214 26.16 19.54 27.51
N ILE A 215 25.52 19.42 26.34
CA ILE A 215 24.48 20.34 25.85
C ILE A 215 23.14 19.60 25.63
N GLU A 216 22.83 18.66 26.51
CA GLU A 216 21.68 17.75 26.39
C GLU A 216 20.35 18.50 26.19
N GLU A 217 20.09 19.53 27.02
CA GLU A 217 18.84 20.29 26.95
C GLU A 217 18.62 20.96 25.57
N THR A 218 19.69 21.47 24.98
CA THR A 218 19.64 22.12 23.66
C THR A 218 19.38 21.12 22.56
N LEU A 219 20.07 19.99 22.56
CA LEU A 219 19.89 18.96 21.54
C LEU A 219 18.56 18.22 21.69
N ASP A 220 18.06 18.08 22.89
CA ASP A 220 16.70 17.57 23.11
C ASP A 220 15.63 18.52 22.54
N THR A 221 15.82 19.84 22.72
CA THR A 221 14.93 20.85 22.13
C THR A 221 15.00 20.80 20.61
N TYR A 222 16.18 20.64 20.06
CA TYR A 222 16.38 20.46 18.62
C TYR A 222 15.73 19.18 18.09
N ALA A 223 15.93 18.04 18.76
CA ALA A 223 15.30 16.78 18.41
C ALA A 223 13.77 16.89 18.43
N PHE A 224 13.20 17.52 19.47
CA PHE A 224 11.78 17.79 19.57
C PHE A 224 11.26 18.59 18.36
N ASN A 225 11.94 19.66 17.97
CA ASN A 225 11.56 20.49 16.80
C ASN A 225 11.59 19.67 15.51
N ILE A 226 12.55 18.78 15.33
CA ILE A 226 12.64 17.89 14.17
C ILE A 226 11.40 16.99 14.11
N PHE A 227 11.11 16.25 15.18
CA PHE A 227 9.99 15.34 15.23
C PHE A 227 8.65 16.06 15.08
N LEU A 228 8.53 17.27 15.64
CA LEU A 228 7.34 18.11 15.46
C LEU A 228 7.10 18.47 13.99
N LEU A 229 8.14 18.93 13.31
CA LEU A 229 8.07 19.31 11.88
C LEU A 229 7.67 18.13 10.99
N HIS A 230 8.20 16.93 11.26
CA HIS A 230 7.85 15.74 10.49
C HIS A 230 6.38 15.32 10.69
N LYS A 231 5.84 15.47 11.91
CA LYS A 231 4.42 15.21 12.18
C LYS A 231 3.53 16.18 11.39
N VAL A 232 3.88 17.46 11.38
CA VAL A 232 3.10 18.46 10.62
C VAL A 232 3.26 18.25 9.12
N ALA A 233 4.47 17.95 8.64
CA ALA A 233 4.71 17.63 7.23
C ALA A 233 3.86 16.43 6.76
N ALA A 234 3.71 15.40 7.60
CA ALA A 234 2.86 14.26 7.30
C ALA A 234 1.40 14.68 7.06
N PHE A 235 0.86 15.59 7.88
CA PHE A 235 -0.51 16.09 7.66
C PHE A 235 -0.65 16.91 6.39
N VAL A 236 0.36 17.72 6.05
CA VAL A 236 0.34 18.55 4.84
C VAL A 236 0.50 17.70 3.57
N LEU A 237 1.20 16.58 3.65
CA LEU A 237 1.38 15.65 2.54
C LEU A 237 0.10 14.86 2.21
N LEU A 238 -0.79 14.60 3.17
CA LEU A 238 -2.00 13.82 2.94
C LEU A 238 -2.86 14.32 1.77
N PRO A 239 -3.26 15.60 1.69
CA PRO A 239 -4.05 16.09 0.56
C PRO A 239 -3.28 15.99 -0.77
N VAL A 240 -1.98 16.20 -0.77
CA VAL A 240 -1.14 16.04 -1.98
C VAL A 240 -1.16 14.60 -2.45
N MET A 241 -0.98 13.65 -1.54
CA MET A 241 -1.05 12.22 -1.83
C MET A 241 -2.45 11.82 -2.32
N ALA A 242 -3.52 12.38 -1.74
CA ALA A 242 -4.89 12.14 -2.18
C ALA A 242 -5.08 12.49 -3.65
N VAL A 243 -4.66 13.69 -4.05
CA VAL A 243 -4.78 14.12 -5.45
C VAL A 243 -3.86 13.30 -6.36
N MET A 244 -2.68 12.90 -5.88
CA MET A 244 -1.74 12.08 -6.62
C MET A 244 -2.27 10.66 -6.89
N THR A 245 -3.01 10.10 -5.93
CA THR A 245 -3.56 8.74 -6.01
C THR A 245 -4.87 8.69 -6.80
N PHE A 246 -5.81 9.60 -6.47
CA PHE A 246 -7.17 9.58 -7.04
C PHE A 246 -7.34 10.56 -8.21
N GLY A 247 -6.40 11.47 -8.41
CA GLY A 247 -6.38 12.38 -9.55
C GLY A 247 -6.07 11.66 -10.86
N GLY A 248 -6.51 12.23 -11.98
CA GLY A 248 -6.16 11.71 -13.29
C GLY A 248 -4.66 11.81 -13.58
N SER A 249 -4.20 11.06 -14.59
CA SER A 249 -2.79 10.99 -15.00
C SER A 249 -2.10 12.35 -15.17
N LYS A 250 -2.84 13.38 -15.55
CA LYS A 250 -2.35 14.77 -15.70
C LYS A 250 -1.89 15.41 -14.38
N TRP A 251 -2.43 14.96 -13.23
CA TRP A 251 -2.14 15.51 -11.91
C TRP A 251 -0.97 14.86 -11.20
N ILE A 252 -0.52 13.70 -11.67
CA ILE A 252 0.55 12.92 -11.02
C ILE A 252 1.85 13.74 -10.95
N GLN A 253 2.30 14.26 -12.08
CA GLN A 253 3.57 15.00 -12.16
C GLN A 253 3.54 16.31 -11.36
N PRO A 254 2.55 17.21 -11.49
CA PRO A 254 2.52 18.45 -10.70
C PRO A 254 2.35 18.18 -9.21
N MET A 255 1.59 17.15 -8.80
CA MET A 255 1.40 16.83 -7.38
C MET A 255 2.63 16.17 -6.76
N SER A 256 3.34 15.32 -7.49
CA SER A 256 4.62 14.77 -7.02
C SER A 256 5.66 15.87 -6.81
N LEU A 257 5.76 16.82 -7.74
CA LEU A 257 6.64 17.97 -7.62
C LEU A 257 6.23 18.84 -6.41
N LEU A 258 4.94 19.10 -6.25
CA LEU A 258 4.41 19.85 -5.10
C LEU A 258 4.77 19.15 -3.77
N GLY A 259 4.61 17.83 -3.69
CA GLY A 259 4.99 17.06 -2.50
C GLY A 259 6.47 17.17 -2.16
N VAL A 260 7.34 17.09 -3.17
CA VAL A 260 8.79 17.28 -2.98
C VAL A 260 9.09 18.72 -2.54
N ILE A 261 8.46 19.73 -3.14
CA ILE A 261 8.62 21.15 -2.73
C ILE A 261 8.17 21.34 -1.28
N VAL A 262 7.04 20.76 -0.89
CA VAL A 262 6.56 20.81 0.51
C VAL A 262 7.61 20.21 1.45
N LEU A 263 8.15 19.05 1.14
CA LEU A 263 9.22 18.45 1.97
C LEU A 263 10.47 19.31 2.04
N LEU A 264 10.89 19.91 0.93
CA LEU A 264 12.03 20.84 0.91
C LEU A 264 11.77 22.08 1.77
N LEU A 265 10.56 22.66 1.71
CA LEU A 265 10.17 23.78 2.57
C LEU A 265 10.22 23.43 4.05
N PHE A 266 9.77 22.23 4.43
CA PHE A 266 9.88 21.75 5.81
C PHE A 266 11.34 21.53 6.22
N LEU A 267 12.20 21.06 5.32
CA LEU A 267 13.64 20.97 5.58
C LEU A 267 14.26 22.35 5.82
N VAL A 268 13.98 23.34 4.96
CA VAL A 268 14.48 24.70 5.11
C VAL A 268 13.97 25.31 6.44
N GLN A 269 12.68 25.16 6.74
CA GLN A 269 12.10 25.63 8.00
C GLN A 269 12.75 24.99 9.21
N ARG A 270 13.14 23.71 9.11
CA ARG A 270 13.88 23.00 10.16
C ARG A 270 15.25 23.65 10.40
N TYR A 271 15.99 24.01 9.34
CA TYR A 271 17.28 24.70 9.47
C TYR A 271 17.13 26.07 10.12
N ILE A 272 16.13 26.87 9.70
CA ILE A 272 15.86 28.18 10.29
C ILE A 272 15.57 28.08 11.78
N ARG A 273 14.71 27.13 12.20
CA ARG A 273 14.40 26.89 13.62
C ARG A 273 15.62 26.40 14.41
N SER A 274 16.45 25.60 13.78
CA SER A 274 17.70 25.12 14.39
C SER A 274 18.64 26.28 14.71
N ILE A 275 18.91 27.15 13.74
CA ILE A 275 19.79 28.33 13.93
C ILE A 275 19.28 29.22 15.06
N ASN A 276 17.98 29.47 15.14
CA ASN A 276 17.39 30.29 16.19
C ASN A 276 17.55 29.66 17.60
N SER A 277 17.43 28.35 17.71
CA SER A 277 17.61 27.64 18.99
C SER A 277 19.05 27.66 19.47
N PHE A 278 20.03 27.69 18.56
CA PHE A 278 21.46 27.70 18.90
C PHE A 278 22.00 29.12 19.13
N ASN A 279 21.38 30.15 18.56
CA ASN A 279 21.84 31.55 18.71
C ASN A 279 21.83 32.03 20.15
N SER A 280 20.95 31.48 21.00
CA SER A 280 20.83 31.88 22.39
C SER A 280 21.91 31.26 23.33
N LEU A 281 22.62 30.21 22.88
CA LEU A 281 23.45 29.39 23.76
C LEU A 281 24.95 29.36 23.44
N LEU A 282 25.35 29.69 22.19
CA LEU A 282 26.72 29.48 21.74
C LEU A 282 27.39 30.81 21.39
N ASN A 283 28.08 31.40 22.37
CA ASN A 283 29.00 32.50 22.14
C ASN A 283 30.34 32.08 21.49
N PHE A 284 30.62 30.77 21.42
CA PHE A 284 31.85 30.20 20.87
C PHE A 284 31.58 29.22 19.74
N SER A 285 32.22 29.47 18.57
CA SER A 285 32.32 28.63 17.36
C SER A 285 31.01 28.07 16.79
N LYS A 286 30.00 28.92 16.62
CA LYS A 286 28.70 28.62 15.98
C LYS A 286 28.85 27.94 14.62
N PHE A 287 29.89 28.30 13.87
CA PHE A 287 30.14 27.82 12.51
C PHE A 287 30.54 26.34 12.48
N HIS A 288 31.45 25.88 13.35
CA HIS A 288 31.88 24.50 13.36
C HIS A 288 30.78 23.55 13.78
N PHE A 289 29.97 23.92 14.77
CA PHE A 289 28.83 23.11 15.20
C PHE A 289 27.75 23.01 14.12
N PHE A 290 27.44 24.13 13.47
CA PHE A 290 26.50 24.15 12.33
C PHE A 290 27.00 23.25 11.18
N LEU A 291 28.31 23.29 10.90
CA LEU A 291 28.91 22.47 9.85
C LEU A 291 28.84 20.96 10.18
N TYR A 292 29.05 20.57 11.43
CA TYR A 292 28.86 19.19 11.90
C TYR A 292 27.41 18.76 11.81
N LEU A 293 26.48 19.63 12.14
CA LEU A 293 25.05 19.34 12.09
C LEU A 293 24.57 19.20 10.64
N CYS A 294 25.00 20.09 9.75
CA CYS A 294 24.73 19.98 8.33
C CYS A 294 25.38 18.72 7.74
N ALA A 295 26.61 18.41 8.09
CA ALA A 295 27.29 17.19 7.63
C ALA A 295 26.54 15.93 8.08
N SER A 296 26.06 15.89 9.32
CA SER A 296 25.27 14.76 9.85
C SER A 296 23.92 14.57 9.16
N GLU A 297 23.38 15.62 8.53
CA GLU A 297 22.11 15.56 7.81
C GLU A 297 22.27 15.27 6.32
N ILE A 298 23.29 15.90 5.70
CA ILE A 298 23.55 15.75 4.27
C ILE A 298 24.15 14.38 3.97
N MET A 299 25.04 13.88 4.85
CA MET A 299 25.74 12.62 4.62
C MET A 299 24.81 11.40 4.54
N PRO A 300 23.85 11.17 5.46
CA PRO A 300 22.89 10.08 5.31
C PRO A 300 22.04 10.20 4.04
N LEU A 301 21.66 11.43 3.68
CA LEU A 301 20.84 11.70 2.49
C LEU A 301 21.64 11.40 1.20
N LEU A 302 22.91 11.77 1.13
CA LEU A 302 23.79 11.44 0.02
C LEU A 302 24.06 9.93 -0.08
N ILE A 303 24.26 9.26 1.05
CA ILE A 303 24.41 7.79 1.10
C ILE A 303 23.14 7.13 0.59
N PHE A 304 21.98 7.61 1.01
CA PHE A 304 20.67 7.08 0.58
C PHE A 304 20.46 7.28 -0.92
N VAL A 305 20.70 8.49 -1.44
CA VAL A 305 20.64 8.79 -2.88
C VAL A 305 21.62 7.92 -3.67
N LYS A 306 22.87 7.77 -3.19
CA LYS A 306 23.87 6.92 -3.82
C LYS A 306 23.51 5.43 -3.77
N ALA A 307 22.92 4.95 -2.65
CA ALA A 307 22.45 3.59 -2.52
C ALA A 307 21.32 3.31 -3.52
N ILE A 308 20.34 4.23 -3.60
CA ILE A 308 19.24 4.15 -4.55
C ILE A 308 19.76 4.19 -6.00
N SER A 309 20.64 5.15 -6.34
CA SER A 309 21.17 5.26 -7.70
C SER A 309 21.94 4.01 -8.11
N LYS A 310 22.74 3.43 -7.20
CA LYS A 310 23.49 2.19 -7.45
C LYS A 310 22.57 0.96 -7.59
N PHE A 311 21.43 0.99 -6.92
CA PHE A 311 20.42 -0.07 -7.02
C PHE A 311 19.60 0.03 -8.32
N ILE A 312 19.33 1.26 -8.78
CA ILE A 312 18.59 1.53 -10.04
C ILE A 312 19.46 1.25 -11.28
N MET A 313 20.77 1.50 -11.21
CA MET A 313 21.69 1.27 -12.34
C MET A 313 22.15 -0.20 -12.46
N ARG A 314 21.71 -1.09 -11.62
CA ARG A 314 22.07 -2.52 -11.68
C ARG A 314 20.85 -3.37 -12.07
#